data_b83b572d1f366c25145d0e69d378c7a6
#
_entry.id   b83b572d1f366c25145d0e69d378c7a6
#
_cell.length_a   1.000
_cell.length_b   1.000
_cell.length_c   1.000
_cell.angle_alpha   90.00
_cell.angle_beta   90.00
_cell.angle_gamma   90.00
#
_symmetry.space_group_name_H-M   'P 1'
#
loop_
_entity.id
_entity.type
_entity.pdbx_description
1 polymer ?
#
loop_
_entity_poly.entity_id
_entity_poly.type
_entity_poly.pdbx_seq_one_letter_code
_entity_poly.pdbx_strand_id
1 'polypeptide(L)'
;LSLEHLLAPTLLLNADRAAVLLADALARDDRIVVIGDFDADGATSTTLAVAALRAFGGRHVDYLVPNRFEYGYGLTPEIVALAADSKPDLIITVDNGISSLEGVAAARALGIATLITDHHLAGQALPLADVIVNPNQPGCGFPSKNLAGVGVIFYIMLALRIELRSRGWF
;
A
#
# COMPACT_ATOMS: atom_id res chain seq x y z
N LEU A 1 -20.76 -3.49 16.78
CA LEU A 1 -19.35 -3.42 16.38
C LEU A 1 -18.82 -2.04 16.78
N SER A 2 -17.77 -1.99 17.61
CA SER A 2 -17.12 -0.76 18.06
C SER A 2 -15.66 -0.79 17.66
N LEU A 3 -15.07 0.37 17.37
CA LEU A 3 -13.64 0.53 17.09
C LEU A 3 -12.75 0.08 18.27
N GLU A 4 -13.33 -0.02 19.47
CA GLU A 4 -12.64 -0.53 20.69
C GLU A 4 -12.19 -1.99 20.56
N HIS A 5 -12.77 -2.75 19.63
CA HIS A 5 -12.39 -4.14 19.37
C HIS A 5 -11.32 -4.31 18.30
N LEU A 6 -10.82 -3.21 17.73
CA LEU A 6 -9.70 -3.26 16.78
C LEU A 6 -8.42 -3.66 17.49
N LEU A 7 -7.66 -4.53 16.85
CA LEU A 7 -6.32 -4.85 17.26
C LEU A 7 -5.41 -3.62 17.09
N ALA A 8 -4.34 -3.54 17.87
CA ALA A 8 -3.39 -2.46 17.68
C ALA A 8 -2.72 -2.55 16.29
N PRO A 9 -2.65 -1.46 15.53
CA PRO A 9 -1.98 -1.46 14.21
C PRO A 9 -0.53 -1.95 14.26
N THR A 10 0.15 -1.74 15.37
CA THR A 10 1.55 -2.17 15.60
C THR A 10 1.74 -3.68 15.60
N LEU A 11 0.68 -4.48 15.73
CA LEU A 11 0.75 -5.93 15.59
C LEU A 11 0.92 -6.38 14.13
N LEU A 12 0.56 -5.54 13.18
CA LEU A 12 0.75 -5.80 11.76
C LEU A 12 2.17 -5.40 11.37
N LEU A 13 2.96 -6.39 10.99
CA LEU A 13 4.40 -6.19 10.70
C LEU A 13 4.61 -5.07 9.69
N ASN A 14 5.51 -4.14 10.02
CA ASN A 14 5.88 -2.96 9.25
C ASN A 14 4.76 -1.89 9.10
N ALA A 15 3.65 -1.97 9.81
CA ALA A 15 2.62 -0.92 9.74
C ALA A 15 3.16 0.44 10.21
N ASP A 16 4.05 0.46 11.19
CA ASP A 16 4.77 1.65 11.67
C ASP A 16 5.70 2.22 10.59
N ARG A 17 6.47 1.36 9.91
CA ARG A 17 7.35 1.78 8.82
C ARG A 17 6.55 2.33 7.64
N ALA A 18 5.41 1.71 7.30
CA ALA A 18 4.51 2.21 6.28
C ALA A 18 3.94 3.59 6.66
N ALA A 19 3.56 3.78 7.93
CA ALA A 19 3.07 5.06 8.43
C ALA A 19 4.13 6.16 8.31
N VAL A 20 5.39 5.88 8.67
CA VAL A 20 6.51 6.83 8.52
C VAL A 20 6.74 7.16 7.05
N LEU A 21 6.83 6.14 6.17
CA LEU A 21 7.02 6.35 4.73
C LEU A 21 5.95 7.25 4.14
N LEU A 22 4.67 7.00 4.48
CA LEU A 22 3.54 7.79 4.00
C LEU A 22 3.53 9.21 4.57
N ALA A 23 3.85 9.37 5.87
CA ALA A 23 3.93 10.69 6.49
C ALA A 23 5.05 11.54 5.89
N ASP A 24 6.20 10.92 5.56
CA ASP A 24 7.29 11.57 4.87
C ASP A 24 6.92 11.97 3.44
N ALA A 25 6.22 11.09 2.72
CA ALA A 25 5.74 11.38 1.37
C ALA A 25 4.74 12.56 1.36
N LEU A 26 3.80 12.59 2.31
CA LEU A 26 2.88 13.72 2.48
C LEU A 26 3.63 15.03 2.81
N ALA A 27 4.64 14.97 3.68
CA ALA A 27 5.41 16.14 4.08
C ALA A 27 6.25 16.71 2.92
N ARG A 28 6.73 15.86 2.01
CA ARG A 28 7.45 16.28 0.79
C ARG A 28 6.53 16.69 -0.36
N ASP A 29 5.21 16.51 -0.20
CA ASP A 29 4.21 16.69 -1.25
C ASP A 29 4.44 15.76 -2.46
N ASP A 30 4.86 14.53 -2.19
CA ASP A 30 5.16 13.51 -3.18
C ASP A 30 3.92 13.14 -4.02
N ARG A 31 4.17 12.74 -5.26
CA ARG A 31 3.14 12.15 -6.13
C ARG A 31 2.98 10.69 -5.78
N ILE A 32 1.79 10.32 -5.35
CA ILE A 32 1.43 8.97 -4.91
C ILE A 32 0.46 8.35 -5.91
N VAL A 33 0.79 7.16 -6.41
CA VAL A 33 -0.13 6.38 -7.25
C VAL A 33 -0.49 5.09 -6.52
N VAL A 34 -1.80 4.88 -6.33
CA VAL A 34 -2.36 3.65 -5.75
C VAL A 34 -2.69 2.67 -6.86
N ILE A 35 -2.07 1.50 -6.86
CA ILE A 35 -2.34 0.42 -7.82
C ILE A 35 -3.28 -0.57 -7.16
N GLY A 36 -4.53 -0.60 -7.61
CA GLY A 36 -5.56 -1.49 -7.10
C GLY A 36 -5.79 -2.72 -7.94
N ASP A 37 -6.61 -3.64 -7.41
CA ASP A 37 -7.19 -4.73 -8.18
C ASP A 37 -8.63 -4.37 -8.61
N PHE A 38 -9.17 -5.10 -9.59
CA PHE A 38 -10.47 -4.78 -10.20
C PHE A 38 -11.68 -5.40 -9.47
N ASP A 39 -11.45 -6.29 -8.52
CA ASP A 39 -12.53 -6.91 -7.73
C ASP A 39 -13.02 -5.99 -6.59
N ALA A 40 -13.97 -6.49 -5.80
CA ALA A 40 -14.58 -5.70 -4.74
C ALA A 40 -13.60 -5.32 -3.63
N ASP A 41 -12.64 -6.19 -3.28
CA ASP A 41 -11.63 -5.91 -2.26
C ASP A 41 -10.64 -4.87 -2.78
N GLY A 42 -10.13 -5.02 -3.99
CA GLY A 42 -9.26 -4.05 -4.64
C GLY A 42 -9.93 -2.69 -4.82
N ALA A 43 -11.20 -2.65 -5.25
CA ALA A 43 -11.95 -1.41 -5.43
C ALA A 43 -12.17 -0.66 -4.12
N THR A 44 -12.56 -1.38 -3.05
CA THR A 44 -12.77 -0.78 -1.72
C THR A 44 -11.45 -0.36 -1.08
N SER A 45 -10.39 -1.14 -1.25
CA SER A 45 -9.03 -0.82 -0.82
C SER A 45 -8.50 0.45 -1.46
N THR A 46 -8.64 0.55 -2.79
CA THR A 46 -8.23 1.73 -3.57
C THR A 46 -8.99 2.98 -3.11
N THR A 47 -10.31 2.87 -2.98
CA THR A 47 -11.17 3.98 -2.54
C THR A 47 -10.75 4.47 -1.16
N LEU A 48 -10.54 3.55 -0.21
CA LEU A 48 -10.13 3.90 1.15
C LEU A 48 -8.76 4.57 1.18
N ALA A 49 -7.77 4.01 0.47
CA ALA A 49 -6.42 4.57 0.41
C ALA A 49 -6.42 6.00 -0.13
N VAL A 50 -7.03 6.21 -1.30
CA VAL A 50 -7.09 7.51 -1.97
C VAL A 50 -7.85 8.54 -1.12
N ALA A 51 -9.02 8.16 -0.58
CA ALA A 51 -9.84 9.07 0.23
C ALA A 51 -9.10 9.47 1.52
N ALA A 52 -8.47 8.51 2.22
CA ALA A 52 -7.75 8.78 3.46
C ALA A 52 -6.50 9.64 3.22
N LEU A 53 -5.67 9.31 2.22
CA LEU A 53 -4.47 10.08 1.88
C LEU A 53 -4.81 11.52 1.51
N ARG A 54 -5.87 11.74 0.72
CA ARG A 54 -6.35 13.09 0.38
C ARG A 54 -6.87 13.83 1.60
N ALA A 55 -7.62 13.15 2.48
CA ALA A 55 -8.11 13.74 3.74
C ALA A 55 -6.96 14.10 4.69
N PHE A 56 -5.84 13.39 4.63
CA PHE A 56 -4.62 13.71 5.39
C PHE A 56 -3.75 14.78 4.73
N GLY A 57 -4.17 15.37 3.60
CA GLY A 57 -3.49 16.49 2.97
C GLY A 57 -2.67 16.13 1.72
N GLY A 58 -2.75 14.88 1.24
CA GLY A 58 -2.11 14.48 -0.01
C GLY A 58 -2.75 15.19 -1.22
N ARG A 59 -1.99 16.07 -1.87
CA ARG A 59 -2.47 16.87 -3.01
C ARG A 59 -2.35 16.13 -4.33
N HIS A 60 -1.36 15.25 -4.44
CA HIS A 60 -1.01 14.53 -5.66
C HIS A 60 -1.21 13.03 -5.45
N VAL A 61 -2.45 12.63 -5.21
CA VAL A 61 -2.83 11.23 -5.00
C VAL A 61 -3.75 10.77 -6.11
N ASP A 62 -3.27 9.87 -6.95
CA ASP A 62 -4.00 9.24 -8.04
C ASP A 62 -4.08 7.72 -7.86
N TYR A 63 -4.83 7.06 -8.73
CA TYR A 63 -4.94 5.62 -8.73
C TYR A 63 -4.96 5.05 -10.14
N LEU A 64 -4.56 3.79 -10.26
CA LEU A 64 -4.64 3.00 -11.47
C LEU A 64 -5.21 1.63 -11.12
N VAL A 65 -6.25 1.21 -11.83
CA VAL A 65 -6.80 -0.16 -11.76
C VAL A 65 -6.56 -0.81 -13.12
N PRO A 66 -5.50 -1.62 -13.24
CA PRO A 66 -5.12 -2.19 -14.53
C PRO A 66 -6.12 -3.27 -14.98
N ASN A 67 -6.30 -3.38 -16.28
CA ASN A 67 -7.00 -4.51 -16.86
C ASN A 67 -6.14 -5.78 -16.77
N ARG A 68 -6.50 -6.71 -15.87
CA ARG A 68 -5.73 -7.95 -15.68
C ARG A 68 -5.66 -8.86 -16.91
N PHE A 69 -6.60 -8.73 -17.83
CA PHE A 69 -6.57 -9.50 -19.08
C PHE A 69 -5.50 -8.99 -20.05
N GLU A 70 -5.04 -7.77 -19.86
CA GLU A 70 -4.06 -7.09 -20.70
C GLU A 70 -2.67 -7.11 -20.06
N TYR A 71 -2.61 -6.86 -18.73
CA TYR A 71 -1.34 -6.63 -18.01
C TYR A 71 -0.99 -7.71 -16.99
N GLY A 72 -1.85 -8.75 -16.83
CA GLY A 72 -1.67 -9.76 -15.80
C GLY A 72 -2.13 -9.30 -14.41
N TYR A 73 -1.79 -10.10 -13.40
CA TYR A 73 -2.16 -9.85 -12.00
C TYR A 73 -1.01 -9.21 -11.24
N GLY A 74 -1.35 -8.29 -10.33
CA GLY A 74 -0.42 -7.62 -9.45
C GLY A 74 0.37 -6.51 -10.13
N LEU A 75 1.42 -6.04 -9.50
CA LEU A 75 2.32 -5.02 -10.04
C LEU A 75 3.29 -5.65 -11.03
N THR A 76 3.03 -5.51 -12.32
CA THR A 76 3.94 -5.96 -13.39
C THR A 76 4.82 -4.80 -13.89
N PRO A 77 5.93 -5.07 -14.61
CA PRO A 77 6.74 -4.02 -15.24
C PRO A 77 5.94 -3.10 -16.18
N GLU A 78 4.96 -3.65 -16.90
CA GLU A 78 4.10 -2.89 -17.80
C GLU A 78 3.19 -1.93 -17.03
N ILE A 79 2.65 -2.36 -15.89
CA ILE A 79 1.85 -1.50 -15.00
C ILE A 79 2.71 -0.39 -14.39
N VAL A 80 3.95 -0.71 -14.01
CA VAL A 80 4.91 0.31 -13.56
C VAL A 80 5.19 1.32 -14.66
N ALA A 81 5.36 0.87 -15.91
CA ALA A 81 5.57 1.78 -17.03
C ALA A 81 4.37 2.72 -17.23
N LEU A 82 3.13 2.21 -17.14
CA LEU A 82 1.92 3.05 -17.20
C LEU A 82 1.86 4.06 -16.03
N ALA A 83 2.17 3.62 -14.82
CA ALA A 83 2.20 4.50 -13.66
C ALA A 83 3.27 5.59 -13.80
N ALA A 84 4.42 5.27 -14.41
CA ALA A 84 5.54 6.17 -14.59
C ALA A 84 5.21 7.39 -15.49
N ASP A 85 4.19 7.32 -16.33
CA ASP A 85 3.71 8.47 -17.12
C ASP A 85 3.27 9.65 -16.23
N SER A 86 2.75 9.36 -15.04
CA SER A 86 2.39 10.39 -14.05
C SER A 86 3.57 10.85 -13.19
N LYS A 87 4.77 10.26 -13.37
CA LYS A 87 6.01 10.54 -12.62
C LYS A 87 5.79 10.44 -11.10
N PRO A 88 5.33 9.28 -10.58
CA PRO A 88 5.12 9.11 -9.16
C PRO A 88 6.45 9.03 -8.41
N ASP A 89 6.46 9.55 -7.19
CA ASP A 89 7.55 9.37 -6.23
C ASP A 89 7.34 8.08 -5.43
N LEU A 90 6.06 7.68 -5.25
CA LEU A 90 5.66 6.50 -4.49
C LEU A 90 4.52 5.74 -5.21
N ILE A 91 4.70 4.45 -5.39
CA ILE A 91 3.63 3.51 -5.75
C ILE A 91 3.19 2.75 -4.49
N ILE A 92 1.87 2.71 -4.26
CA ILE A 92 1.25 1.89 -3.23
C ILE A 92 0.43 0.82 -3.94
N THR A 93 0.70 -0.46 -3.70
CA THR A 93 -0.23 -1.50 -4.12
C THR A 93 -1.25 -1.76 -3.01
N VAL A 94 -2.49 -2.00 -3.38
CA VAL A 94 -3.55 -2.42 -2.46
C VAL A 94 -4.19 -3.70 -2.96
N ASP A 95 -4.31 -4.69 -2.08
CA ASP A 95 -4.87 -6.00 -2.39
C ASP A 95 -4.07 -6.80 -3.45
N ASN A 96 -2.81 -6.43 -3.65
CA ASN A 96 -1.88 -7.12 -4.56
C ASN A 96 -0.43 -6.78 -4.22
N GLY A 97 0.50 -7.47 -4.88
CA GLY A 97 1.91 -7.07 -4.91
C GLY A 97 2.87 -7.95 -4.13
N ILE A 98 2.40 -8.82 -3.21
CA ILE A 98 3.31 -9.66 -2.40
C ILE A 98 4.20 -10.58 -3.25
N SER A 99 3.79 -10.91 -4.46
CA SER A 99 4.54 -11.76 -5.41
C SER A 99 5.11 -10.97 -6.61
N SER A 100 5.03 -9.65 -6.61
CA SER A 100 5.39 -8.78 -7.73
C SER A 100 6.89 -8.46 -7.77
N LEU A 101 7.74 -9.48 -7.88
CA LEU A 101 9.21 -9.34 -7.87
C LEU A 101 9.71 -8.42 -8.98
N GLU A 102 9.25 -8.66 -10.22
CA GLU A 102 9.70 -7.94 -11.41
C GLU A 102 9.17 -6.51 -11.45
N GLY A 103 7.91 -6.31 -11.06
CA GLY A 103 7.31 -4.97 -11.01
C GLY A 103 8.00 -4.08 -9.98
N VAL A 104 8.27 -4.59 -8.78
CA VAL A 104 9.02 -3.84 -7.76
C VAL A 104 10.45 -3.54 -8.23
N ALA A 105 11.11 -4.49 -8.92
CA ALA A 105 12.41 -4.24 -9.50
C ALA A 105 12.37 -3.15 -10.59
N ALA A 106 11.32 -3.13 -11.43
CA ALA A 106 11.11 -2.10 -12.44
C ALA A 106 10.88 -0.71 -11.81
N ALA A 107 10.02 -0.61 -10.77
CA ALA A 107 9.80 0.62 -10.05
C ALA A 107 11.10 1.16 -9.45
N ARG A 108 11.87 0.30 -8.79
CA ARG A 108 13.16 0.65 -8.20
C ARG A 108 14.17 1.13 -9.25
N ALA A 109 14.21 0.51 -10.44
CA ALA A 109 15.08 0.95 -11.53
C ALA A 109 14.75 2.36 -12.03
N LEU A 110 13.49 2.78 -11.89
CA LEU A 110 13.01 4.13 -12.20
C LEU A 110 13.15 5.11 -11.03
N GLY A 111 13.67 4.67 -9.88
CA GLY A 111 13.79 5.50 -8.67
C GLY A 111 12.46 5.74 -7.95
N ILE A 112 11.43 4.94 -8.22
CA ILE A 112 10.11 5.05 -7.62
C ILE A 112 10.08 4.18 -6.36
N ALA A 113 9.75 4.77 -5.21
CA ALA A 113 9.55 4.02 -3.97
C ALA A 113 8.30 3.14 -4.04
N THR A 114 8.29 2.02 -3.31
CA THR A 114 7.18 1.07 -3.31
C THR A 114 6.73 0.68 -1.91
N LEU A 115 5.42 0.80 -1.66
CA LEU A 115 4.74 0.26 -0.50
C LEU A 115 3.77 -0.83 -0.95
N ILE A 116 4.06 -2.07 -0.58
CA ILE A 116 3.17 -3.20 -0.84
C ILE A 116 2.20 -3.36 0.32
N THR A 117 0.90 -3.32 0.04
CA THR A 117 -0.16 -3.67 0.99
C THR A 117 -1.02 -4.78 0.40
N ASP A 118 -0.96 -5.94 1.02
CA ASP A 118 -1.55 -7.15 0.47
C ASP A 118 -1.96 -8.11 1.60
N HIS A 119 -2.74 -9.13 1.28
CA HIS A 119 -3.12 -10.20 2.20
C HIS A 119 -2.97 -11.61 1.61
N HIS A 120 -2.60 -11.70 0.34
CA HIS A 120 -2.36 -12.98 -0.32
C HIS A 120 -1.13 -13.70 0.27
N LEU A 121 -1.05 -15.00 0.03
CA LEU A 121 0.09 -15.80 0.46
C LEU A 121 1.35 -15.39 -0.30
N ALA A 122 2.43 -15.23 0.43
CA ALA A 122 3.73 -14.94 -0.16
C ALA A 122 4.25 -16.14 -0.97
N GLY A 123 4.95 -15.84 -2.07
CA GLY A 123 5.72 -16.85 -2.80
C GLY A 123 7.00 -17.27 -2.05
N GLN A 124 7.91 -17.93 -2.76
CA GLN A 124 9.21 -18.35 -2.20
C GLN A 124 10.14 -17.18 -1.85
N ALA A 125 9.97 -16.05 -2.50
CA ALA A 125 10.72 -14.83 -2.26
C ALA A 125 9.76 -13.64 -2.15
N LEU A 126 10.17 -12.63 -1.35
CA LEU A 126 9.46 -11.36 -1.26
C LEU A 126 10.09 -10.34 -2.23
N PRO A 127 9.29 -9.43 -2.81
CA PRO A 127 9.82 -8.33 -3.60
C PRO A 127 10.68 -7.40 -2.73
N LEU A 128 11.68 -6.76 -3.34
CA LEU A 128 12.56 -5.80 -2.66
C LEU A 128 11.92 -4.41 -2.59
N ALA A 129 10.68 -4.35 -2.11
CA ALA A 129 9.96 -3.12 -1.86
C ALA A 129 10.53 -2.36 -0.65
N ASP A 130 10.32 -1.05 -0.58
CA ASP A 130 10.75 -0.23 0.55
C ASP A 130 10.05 -0.66 1.84
N VAL A 131 8.75 -0.96 1.74
CA VAL A 131 7.95 -1.52 2.83
C VAL A 131 6.95 -2.54 2.29
N ILE A 132 6.78 -3.66 3.01
CA ILE A 132 5.73 -4.65 2.77
C ILE A 132 4.91 -4.79 4.04
N VAL A 133 3.59 -4.63 3.91
CA VAL A 133 2.61 -4.88 4.97
C VAL A 133 1.64 -5.96 4.48
N ASN A 134 1.72 -7.13 5.10
CA ASN A 134 0.87 -8.27 4.77
C ASN A 134 0.76 -9.18 6.01
N PRO A 135 -0.44 -9.51 6.50
CA PRO A 135 -0.59 -10.38 7.66
C PRO A 135 -0.04 -11.80 7.43
N ASN A 136 0.07 -12.22 6.16
CA ASN A 136 0.54 -13.53 5.75
C ASN A 136 2.03 -13.57 5.36
N GLN A 137 2.75 -12.43 5.44
CA GLN A 137 4.19 -12.42 5.20
C GLN A 137 4.95 -13.14 6.32
N PRO A 138 6.11 -13.74 6.04
CA PRO A 138 6.96 -14.37 7.05
C PRO A 138 7.28 -13.40 8.20
N GLY A 139 7.17 -13.89 9.43
CA GLY A 139 7.46 -13.11 10.64
C GLY A 139 6.34 -12.18 11.12
N CYS A 140 5.23 -12.05 10.40
CA CYS A 140 4.09 -11.28 10.87
C CYS A 140 3.31 -12.02 11.96
N GLY A 141 3.22 -11.42 13.15
CA GLY A 141 2.46 -11.94 14.30
C GLY A 141 0.99 -11.51 14.36
N PHE A 142 0.47 -10.81 13.33
CA PHE A 142 -0.92 -10.36 13.34
C PHE A 142 -1.89 -11.54 13.43
N PRO A 143 -2.82 -11.54 14.41
CA PRO A 143 -3.64 -12.73 14.70
C PRO A 143 -4.61 -13.12 13.57
N SER A 144 -5.18 -12.15 12.86
CA SER A 144 -6.12 -12.41 11.78
C SER A 144 -5.41 -12.63 10.45
N LYS A 145 -5.22 -13.88 10.07
CA LYS A 145 -4.64 -14.25 8.76
C LYS A 145 -5.64 -14.16 7.61
N ASN A 146 -6.92 -13.98 7.92
CA ASN A 146 -8.02 -13.81 6.96
C ASN A 146 -8.43 -12.34 6.80
N LEU A 147 -7.56 -11.40 7.19
CA LEU A 147 -7.82 -9.98 6.99
C LEU A 147 -7.86 -9.67 5.49
N ALA A 148 -8.95 -9.09 5.01
CA ALA A 148 -9.10 -8.67 3.62
C ALA A 148 -8.11 -7.53 3.26
N GLY A 149 -7.83 -7.32 1.99
CA GLY A 149 -6.95 -6.25 1.51
C GLY A 149 -7.39 -4.87 2.01
N VAL A 150 -8.70 -4.59 1.99
CA VAL A 150 -9.25 -3.34 2.55
C VAL A 150 -8.99 -3.21 4.06
N GLY A 151 -8.95 -4.31 4.79
CA GLY A 151 -8.57 -4.33 6.21
C GLY A 151 -7.10 -3.98 6.41
N VAL A 152 -6.21 -4.45 5.55
CA VAL A 152 -4.78 -4.15 5.63
C VAL A 152 -4.55 -2.65 5.44
N ILE A 153 -5.08 -2.06 4.37
CA ILE A 153 -4.91 -0.62 4.12
C ILE A 153 -5.61 0.23 5.20
N PHE A 154 -6.74 -0.24 5.76
CA PHE A 154 -7.39 0.43 6.88
C PHE A 154 -6.46 0.53 8.09
N TYR A 155 -5.79 -0.56 8.48
CA TYR A 155 -4.81 -0.55 9.59
C TYR A 155 -3.63 0.37 9.31
N ILE A 156 -3.15 0.43 8.06
CA ILE A 156 -2.09 1.37 7.68
C ILE A 156 -2.56 2.81 7.80
N MET A 157 -3.78 3.14 7.38
CA MET A 157 -4.33 4.49 7.53
C MET A 157 -4.54 4.88 9.01
N LEU A 158 -4.87 3.92 9.88
CA LEU A 158 -4.89 4.16 11.33
C LEU A 158 -3.48 4.44 11.86
N ALA A 159 -2.49 3.66 11.47
CA ALA A 159 -1.09 3.88 11.86
C ALA A 159 -0.58 5.25 11.35
N LEU A 160 -0.88 5.60 10.11
CA LEU A 160 -0.55 6.90 9.53
C LEU A 160 -1.18 8.05 10.30
N ARG A 161 -2.45 7.92 10.67
CA ARG A 161 -3.13 8.95 11.48
C ARG A 161 -2.45 9.15 12.83
N ILE A 162 -2.01 8.07 13.49
CA ILE A 162 -1.27 8.14 14.75
C ILE A 162 0.07 8.86 14.53
N GLU A 163 0.81 8.49 13.48
CA GLU A 163 2.09 9.09 13.13
C GLU A 163 1.95 10.59 12.82
N LEU A 164 0.96 10.98 12.01
CA LEU A 164 0.70 12.39 11.68
C LEU A 164 0.34 13.21 12.92
N ARG A 165 -0.43 12.63 13.86
CA ARG A 165 -0.71 13.30 15.14
C ARG A 165 0.54 13.50 15.99
N SER A 166 1.43 12.51 16.04
CA SER A 166 2.70 12.62 16.78
C SER A 166 3.61 13.71 16.22
N ARG A 167 3.50 13.97 14.92
CA ARG A 167 4.22 15.05 14.21
C ARG A 167 3.55 16.42 14.32
N GLY A 168 2.39 16.53 14.97
CA GLY A 168 1.64 17.79 15.06
C GLY A 168 1.02 18.22 13.73
N TRP A 169 0.68 17.28 12.86
CA TRP A 169 0.09 17.54 11.53
C TRP A 169 -1.33 18.11 11.63
N PHE A 170 -2.10 17.70 12.65
CA PHE A 170 -3.44 18.19 13.01
C PHE A 170 -3.76 17.94 14.48
#